data_ce80dd282782412972f73908987eb044
#
_entry.id   ce80dd282782412972f73908987eb044
#
_cell.length_a   1.000
_cell.length_b   1.000
_cell.length_c   1.000
_cell.angle_alpha   90.00
_cell.angle_beta   90.00
_cell.angle_gamma   90.00
#
_symmetry.space_group_name_H-M   'P 1'
#
loop_
_entity.id
_entity.type
_entity.pdbx_description
1 polymer ?
#
loop_
_entity_poly.entity_id
_entity_poly.type
_entity_poly.pdbx_seq_one_letter_code
_entity_poly.pdbx_strand_id
1 'polypeptide(L)'
;LLDRVLALLGGAGVSYDTLGGVQPNPHLGLAREGVKKAIAMDAQLILAIGGGSVIDTAKAIAHGKANPDIDIWDFWLGKKTVEKTTPVGVILTIPASGSETSDSAVLTDETILQKRGLNTDYNRPVFAIMDPTLAATLPRRQVACGVTDILMHTLERYFNPIQGNETTMQLAESVLRVAIANGPAVVDNPGDYDAMSEIMWCGSLSHNGLTGLGGAKGLSVHPVSFALSEKFDIIHAEALSALWCSWARYVCKVNPENEKLFARFARSVWDIAEPDIHKAANAGIDASEAYFKSLGMPVSIGALSCGVQDASGVEDLAARVSYHGTRRVGTLVSLDHEALREIFEMANH
;
A
#
# COMPACT_ATOMS: atom_id res chain seq x y z
N LEU A 1 -23.37 -8.51 -3.62
CA LEU A 1 -22.26 -9.38 -4.03
C LEU A 1 -22.18 -10.61 -3.13
N LEU A 2 -22.06 -10.44 -1.79
CA LEU A 2 -21.88 -11.56 -0.86
C LEU A 2 -22.96 -12.63 -1.05
N ASP A 3 -24.25 -12.27 -0.99
CA ASP A 3 -25.38 -13.21 -1.12
C ASP A 3 -25.31 -14.00 -2.44
N ARG A 4 -24.91 -13.35 -3.53
CA ARG A 4 -24.72 -14.00 -4.83
C ARG A 4 -23.61 -15.04 -4.79
N VAL A 5 -22.46 -14.72 -4.17
CA VAL A 5 -21.34 -15.67 -4.02
C VAL A 5 -21.76 -16.85 -3.15
N LEU A 6 -22.40 -16.60 -2.01
CA LEU A 6 -22.87 -17.65 -1.10
C LEU A 6 -23.90 -18.57 -1.77
N ALA A 7 -24.82 -18.01 -2.58
CA ALA A 7 -25.79 -18.80 -3.33
C ALA A 7 -25.12 -19.70 -4.39
N LEU A 8 -24.07 -19.20 -5.07
CA LEU A 8 -23.29 -19.99 -6.03
C LEU A 8 -22.52 -21.10 -5.35
N LEU A 9 -21.86 -20.85 -4.23
CA LEU A 9 -21.16 -21.86 -3.44
C LEU A 9 -22.11 -22.95 -2.94
N GLY A 10 -23.23 -22.57 -2.36
CA GLY A 10 -24.27 -23.49 -1.91
C GLY A 10 -24.86 -24.34 -3.04
N GLY A 11 -25.13 -23.71 -4.20
CA GLY A 11 -25.60 -24.39 -5.41
C GLY A 11 -24.58 -25.40 -5.97
N ALA A 12 -23.30 -25.15 -5.76
CA ALA A 12 -22.20 -26.06 -6.13
C ALA A 12 -21.90 -27.14 -5.06
N GLY A 13 -22.66 -27.16 -3.94
CA GLY A 13 -22.43 -28.12 -2.85
C GLY A 13 -21.20 -27.82 -1.99
N VAL A 14 -20.66 -26.61 -2.07
CA VAL A 14 -19.48 -26.21 -1.27
C VAL A 14 -19.97 -25.76 0.12
N SER A 15 -19.43 -26.39 1.17
CA SER A 15 -19.63 -25.95 2.55
C SER A 15 -18.86 -24.67 2.83
N TYR A 16 -19.47 -23.70 3.49
CA TYR A 16 -18.82 -22.43 3.83
C TYR A 16 -19.27 -21.91 5.21
N ASP A 17 -18.43 -21.10 5.81
CA ASP A 17 -18.78 -20.20 6.93
C ASP A 17 -18.26 -18.78 6.57
N THR A 18 -18.75 -17.76 7.25
CA THR A 18 -18.45 -16.37 6.94
C THR A 18 -17.87 -15.63 8.14
N LEU A 19 -16.96 -14.71 7.87
CA LEU A 19 -16.43 -13.75 8.84
C LEU A 19 -16.53 -12.35 8.22
N GLY A 20 -17.32 -11.48 8.83
CA GLY A 20 -17.45 -10.08 8.47
C GLY A 20 -16.78 -9.16 9.48
N GLY A 21 -16.94 -7.84 9.31
CA GLY A 21 -16.47 -6.84 10.27
C GLY A 21 -15.00 -6.44 10.13
N VAL A 22 -14.36 -6.78 8.99
CA VAL A 22 -12.99 -6.29 8.70
C VAL A 22 -13.03 -4.77 8.54
N GLN A 23 -12.15 -4.10 9.28
CA GLN A 23 -11.96 -2.66 9.25
C GLN A 23 -10.69 -2.26 8.47
N PRO A 24 -10.56 -1.00 8.01
CA PRO A 24 -9.28 -0.47 7.57
C PRO A 24 -8.19 -0.71 8.63
N ASN A 25 -6.94 -0.91 8.20
CA ASN A 25 -5.85 -1.34 9.08
C ASN A 25 -6.17 -2.67 9.79
N PRO A 26 -6.15 -3.81 9.10
CA PRO A 26 -6.72 -5.08 9.55
C PRO A 26 -6.23 -5.49 10.95
N HIS A 27 -7.17 -5.89 11.80
CA HIS A 27 -6.96 -6.14 13.22
C HIS A 27 -6.59 -7.59 13.52
N LEU A 28 -5.61 -7.77 14.39
CA LEU A 28 -5.10 -9.07 14.83
C LEU A 28 -6.20 -9.89 15.55
N GLY A 29 -7.02 -9.23 16.38
CA GLY A 29 -8.09 -9.90 17.13
C GLY A 29 -9.09 -10.60 16.21
N LEU A 30 -9.57 -9.90 15.16
CA LEU A 30 -10.49 -10.47 14.18
C LEU A 30 -9.82 -11.59 13.35
N ALA A 31 -8.56 -11.44 12.98
CA ALA A 31 -7.83 -12.48 12.28
C ALA A 31 -7.69 -13.75 13.12
N ARG A 32 -7.41 -13.65 14.43
CA ARG A 32 -7.40 -14.78 15.36
C ARG A 32 -8.76 -15.47 15.50
N GLU A 33 -9.85 -14.71 15.49
CA GLU A 33 -11.20 -15.26 15.43
C GLU A 33 -11.41 -16.08 14.15
N GLY A 34 -11.01 -15.52 13.01
CA GLY A 34 -11.08 -16.19 11.71
C GLY A 34 -10.25 -17.48 11.68
N VAL A 35 -9.08 -17.51 12.29
CA VAL A 35 -8.26 -18.74 12.44
C VAL A 35 -9.04 -19.83 13.17
N LYS A 36 -9.67 -19.51 14.30
CA LYS A 36 -10.47 -20.47 15.07
C LYS A 36 -11.62 -21.05 14.23
N LYS A 37 -12.33 -20.19 13.49
CA LYS A 37 -13.43 -20.61 12.59
C LYS A 37 -12.91 -21.51 11.46
N ALA A 38 -11.81 -21.11 10.80
CA ALA A 38 -11.22 -21.86 9.71
C ALA A 38 -10.71 -23.25 10.15
N ILE A 39 -10.17 -23.39 11.36
CA ILE A 39 -9.78 -24.67 11.96
C ILE A 39 -11.02 -25.53 12.25
N ALA A 40 -12.05 -24.94 12.89
CA ALA A 40 -13.25 -25.69 13.30
C ALA A 40 -14.01 -26.30 12.12
N MET A 41 -14.01 -25.64 10.94
CA MET A 41 -14.66 -26.18 9.74
C MET A 41 -13.71 -26.96 8.81
N ASP A 42 -12.44 -27.09 9.18
CA ASP A 42 -11.38 -27.65 8.34
C ASP A 42 -11.30 -26.98 6.95
N ALA A 43 -11.26 -25.65 6.91
CA ALA A 43 -11.29 -24.88 5.68
C ALA A 43 -10.13 -25.26 4.74
N GLN A 44 -10.44 -25.52 3.46
CA GLN A 44 -9.47 -25.89 2.43
C GLN A 44 -9.07 -24.67 1.57
N LEU A 45 -9.87 -23.60 1.63
CA LEU A 45 -9.66 -22.33 0.95
C LEU A 45 -10.17 -21.20 1.83
N ILE A 46 -9.46 -20.08 1.88
CA ILE A 46 -9.95 -18.82 2.44
C ILE A 46 -10.30 -17.89 1.28
N LEU A 47 -11.57 -17.54 1.12
CA LEU A 47 -12.03 -16.64 0.06
C LEU A 47 -12.22 -15.22 0.60
N ALA A 48 -11.38 -14.30 0.17
CA ALA A 48 -11.49 -12.89 0.48
C ALA A 48 -12.43 -12.19 -0.53
N ILE A 49 -13.49 -11.55 -0.04
CA ILE A 49 -14.39 -10.72 -0.85
C ILE A 49 -14.29 -9.29 -0.33
N GLY A 50 -13.45 -8.46 -0.97
CA GLY A 50 -13.17 -7.12 -0.46
C GLY A 50 -11.93 -6.46 -1.07
N GLY A 51 -11.44 -5.44 -0.40
CA GLY A 51 -10.18 -4.76 -0.70
C GLY A 51 -9.01 -5.28 0.15
N GLY A 52 -7.88 -4.55 0.13
CA GLY A 52 -6.62 -4.95 0.75
C GLY A 52 -6.73 -5.43 2.20
N SER A 53 -7.46 -4.72 3.08
CA SER A 53 -7.62 -5.12 4.48
C SER A 53 -8.30 -6.49 4.64
N VAL A 54 -9.30 -6.79 3.79
CA VAL A 54 -9.99 -8.10 3.80
C VAL A 54 -9.04 -9.19 3.30
N ILE A 55 -8.27 -8.90 2.26
CA ILE A 55 -7.31 -9.84 1.69
C ILE A 55 -6.20 -10.14 2.70
N ASP A 56 -5.65 -9.12 3.36
CA ASP A 56 -4.59 -9.28 4.36
C ASP A 56 -5.07 -10.06 5.59
N THR A 57 -6.33 -9.81 6.04
CA THR A 57 -6.97 -10.62 7.08
C THR A 57 -7.11 -12.08 6.64
N ALA A 58 -7.51 -12.34 5.40
CA ALA A 58 -7.65 -13.69 4.85
C ALA A 58 -6.29 -14.42 4.76
N LYS A 59 -5.20 -13.72 4.38
CA LYS A 59 -3.83 -14.25 4.40
C LYS A 59 -3.41 -14.63 5.83
N ALA A 60 -3.70 -13.77 6.82
CA ALA A 60 -3.40 -14.06 8.22
C ALA A 60 -4.17 -15.30 8.71
N ILE A 61 -5.48 -15.39 8.39
CA ILE A 61 -6.30 -16.57 8.71
C ILE A 61 -5.73 -17.82 8.06
N ALA A 62 -5.31 -17.74 6.80
CA ALA A 62 -4.74 -18.86 6.05
C ALA A 62 -3.44 -19.40 6.68
N HIS A 63 -2.56 -18.49 7.15
CA HIS A 63 -1.35 -18.87 7.88
C HIS A 63 -1.69 -19.55 9.21
N GLY A 64 -2.61 -19.00 9.99
CA GLY A 64 -3.01 -19.57 11.27
C GLY A 64 -3.70 -20.93 11.13
N LYS A 65 -4.59 -21.08 10.11
CA LYS A 65 -5.24 -22.38 9.84
C LYS A 65 -4.22 -23.47 9.50
N ALA A 66 -3.21 -23.13 8.70
CA ALA A 66 -2.15 -24.07 8.32
C ALA A 66 -1.18 -24.37 9.46
N ASN A 67 -1.05 -23.49 10.47
CA ASN A 67 -0.10 -23.60 11.59
C ASN A 67 -0.82 -23.40 12.93
N PRO A 68 -1.72 -24.32 13.35
CA PRO A 68 -2.63 -24.13 14.48
C PRO A 68 -1.93 -23.97 15.84
N ASP A 69 -0.68 -24.43 15.96
CA ASP A 69 0.11 -24.37 17.18
C ASP A 69 0.93 -23.07 17.31
N ILE A 70 0.85 -22.15 16.33
CA ILE A 70 1.61 -20.90 16.28
C ILE A 70 0.63 -19.72 16.30
N ASP A 71 0.83 -18.77 17.21
CA ASP A 71 0.11 -17.51 17.14
C ASP A 71 0.52 -16.74 15.88
N ILE A 72 -0.46 -16.31 15.09
CA ILE A 72 -0.21 -15.65 13.80
C ILE A 72 0.66 -14.40 13.95
N TRP A 73 0.58 -13.67 15.07
CA TRP A 73 1.39 -12.48 15.30
C TRP A 73 2.89 -12.78 15.35
N ASP A 74 3.29 -13.99 15.73
CA ASP A 74 4.71 -14.39 15.75
C ASP A 74 5.34 -14.40 14.34
N PHE A 75 4.55 -14.59 13.28
CA PHE A 75 5.01 -14.42 11.90
C PHE A 75 5.29 -12.93 11.59
N TRP A 76 4.40 -12.02 11.97
CA TRP A 76 4.57 -10.57 11.78
C TRP A 76 5.67 -9.98 12.64
N LEU A 77 5.95 -10.59 13.80
CA LEU A 77 7.08 -10.23 14.65
C LEU A 77 8.43 -10.77 14.15
N GLY A 78 8.42 -11.64 13.13
CA GLY A 78 9.63 -12.32 12.65
C GLY A 78 10.19 -13.37 13.61
N LYS A 79 9.42 -13.78 14.63
CA LYS A 79 9.81 -14.86 15.57
C LYS A 79 9.66 -16.23 14.94
N LYS A 80 8.77 -16.37 13.97
CA LYS A 80 8.50 -17.61 13.23
C LYS A 80 8.47 -17.30 11.74
N THR A 81 8.90 -18.27 10.92
CA THR A 81 8.82 -18.20 9.46
C THR A 81 7.59 -18.96 8.98
N VAL A 82 6.89 -18.42 7.98
CA VAL A 82 5.80 -19.13 7.32
C VAL A 82 6.40 -20.17 6.38
N GLU A 83 6.11 -21.45 6.60
CA GLU A 83 6.57 -22.58 5.78
C GLU A 83 5.42 -23.24 4.99
N LYS A 84 4.17 -22.96 5.38
CA LYS A 84 2.95 -23.44 4.73
C LYS A 84 1.78 -22.50 4.99
N THR A 85 0.81 -22.51 4.10
CA THR A 85 -0.43 -21.73 4.21
C THR A 85 -1.61 -22.49 3.63
N THR A 86 -2.82 -22.14 4.05
CA THR A 86 -4.04 -22.54 3.35
C THR A 86 -4.17 -21.66 2.11
N PRO A 87 -4.61 -22.17 0.94
CA PRO A 87 -4.83 -21.35 -0.24
C PRO A 87 -5.77 -20.17 0.03
N VAL A 88 -5.47 -19.01 -0.55
CA VAL A 88 -6.32 -17.82 -0.52
C VAL A 88 -6.82 -17.52 -1.94
N GLY A 89 -8.13 -17.36 -2.12
CA GLY A 89 -8.75 -16.82 -3.32
C GLY A 89 -9.26 -15.41 -3.06
N VAL A 90 -9.37 -14.58 -4.09
CA VAL A 90 -9.81 -13.18 -3.96
C VAL A 90 -10.93 -12.86 -4.95
N ILE A 91 -11.95 -12.15 -4.50
CA ILE A 91 -12.88 -11.37 -5.32
C ILE A 91 -12.64 -9.91 -4.95
N LEU A 92 -11.96 -9.17 -5.82
CA LEU A 92 -11.54 -7.81 -5.56
C LEU A 92 -12.70 -6.83 -5.70
N THR A 93 -12.91 -5.97 -4.70
CA THR A 93 -13.94 -4.92 -4.74
C THR A 93 -13.38 -3.51 -4.64
N ILE A 94 -12.12 -3.35 -4.24
CA ILE A 94 -11.45 -2.05 -4.10
C ILE A 94 -10.04 -2.17 -4.67
N PRO A 95 -9.77 -1.66 -5.89
CA PRO A 95 -8.42 -1.60 -6.43
C PRO A 95 -7.60 -0.55 -5.66
N ALA A 96 -6.52 -0.97 -5.01
CA ALA A 96 -5.62 -0.13 -4.23
C ALA A 96 -4.27 -0.83 -3.99
N SER A 97 -4.16 -1.56 -2.89
CA SER A 97 -2.91 -2.14 -2.38
C SER A 97 -2.25 -3.20 -3.25
N GLY A 98 -2.92 -3.75 -4.26
CA GLY A 98 -2.40 -4.88 -5.04
C GLY A 98 -2.28 -6.18 -4.25
N SER A 99 -2.94 -6.28 -3.07
CA SER A 99 -2.84 -7.43 -2.18
C SER A 99 -3.33 -8.74 -2.82
N GLU A 100 -4.20 -8.66 -3.82
CA GLU A 100 -4.71 -9.81 -4.59
C GLU A 100 -3.63 -10.56 -5.38
N THR A 101 -2.44 -9.96 -5.58
CA THR A 101 -1.31 -10.58 -6.30
C THR A 101 0.01 -10.47 -5.55
N SER A 102 0.06 -9.76 -4.43
CA SER A 102 1.31 -9.44 -3.73
C SER A 102 1.75 -10.53 -2.75
N ASP A 103 3.05 -10.54 -2.47
CA ASP A 103 3.68 -11.31 -1.40
C ASP A 103 3.59 -10.62 -0.02
N SER A 104 2.89 -9.51 0.08
CA SER A 104 2.76 -8.69 1.29
C SER A 104 1.43 -8.90 1.98
N ALA A 105 1.43 -8.81 3.30
CA ALA A 105 0.23 -8.67 4.13
C ALA A 105 0.56 -7.80 5.34
N VAL A 106 -0.35 -6.88 5.67
CA VAL A 106 -0.23 -6.01 6.85
C VAL A 106 -1.22 -6.46 7.91
N LEU A 107 -0.83 -6.39 9.18
CA LEU A 107 -1.68 -6.69 10.31
C LEU A 107 -1.38 -5.70 11.45
N THR A 108 -2.41 -5.33 12.20
CA THR A 108 -2.31 -4.39 13.32
C THR A 108 -2.67 -5.09 14.61
N ASP A 109 -1.77 -5.05 15.60
CA ASP A 109 -2.14 -5.37 16.97
C ASP A 109 -2.75 -4.11 17.60
N GLU A 110 -4.07 -4.12 17.68
CA GLU A 110 -4.87 -3.01 18.18
C GLU A 110 -4.69 -2.78 19.69
N THR A 111 -4.14 -3.75 20.41
CA THR A 111 -3.94 -3.62 21.88
C THR A 111 -2.71 -2.79 22.22
N ILE A 112 -1.71 -2.79 21.35
CA ILE A 112 -0.45 -2.03 21.51
C ILE A 112 -0.25 -0.99 20.40
N LEU A 113 -1.26 -0.81 19.52
CA LEU A 113 -1.25 0.11 18.39
C LEU A 113 0.00 -0.07 17.51
N GLN A 114 0.32 -1.31 17.17
CA GLN A 114 1.48 -1.64 16.35
C GLN A 114 1.06 -2.28 15.02
N LYS A 115 1.40 -1.63 13.89
CA LYS A 115 1.17 -2.11 12.54
C LYS A 115 2.47 -2.71 11.96
N ARG A 116 2.39 -3.92 11.41
CA ARG A 116 3.53 -4.62 10.82
C ARG A 116 3.18 -5.24 9.49
N GLY A 117 4.16 -5.32 8.60
CA GLY A 117 4.09 -6.07 7.34
C GLY A 117 4.81 -7.40 7.43
N LEU A 118 4.28 -8.40 6.73
CA LEU A 118 4.89 -9.71 6.50
C LEU A 118 4.99 -9.94 5.00
N ASN A 119 6.21 -10.16 4.50
CA ASN A 119 6.46 -10.45 3.09
C ASN A 119 6.93 -11.90 2.94
N THR A 120 6.16 -12.69 2.21
CA THR A 120 6.46 -14.08 1.88
C THR A 120 5.66 -14.51 0.65
N ASP A 121 6.22 -15.37 -0.20
CA ASP A 121 5.48 -15.90 -1.35
C ASP A 121 4.22 -16.70 -0.95
N TYR A 122 4.14 -17.18 0.29
CA TYR A 122 2.95 -17.80 0.85
C TYR A 122 1.75 -16.85 1.03
N ASN A 123 1.98 -15.53 0.95
CA ASN A 123 0.92 -14.52 0.93
C ASN A 123 0.20 -14.42 -0.43
N ARG A 124 0.81 -14.92 -1.52
CA ARG A 124 0.21 -14.77 -2.86
C ARG A 124 -1.07 -15.58 -2.99
N PRO A 125 -2.22 -14.95 -3.30
CA PRO A 125 -3.44 -15.68 -3.58
C PRO A 125 -3.28 -16.60 -4.80
N VAL A 126 -3.99 -17.71 -4.79
CA VAL A 126 -3.95 -18.70 -5.89
C VAL A 126 -4.79 -18.28 -7.09
N PHE A 127 -5.76 -17.37 -6.89
CA PHE A 127 -6.51 -16.67 -7.93
C PHE A 127 -7.06 -15.35 -7.43
N ALA A 128 -7.34 -14.42 -8.36
CA ALA A 128 -8.06 -13.19 -8.12
C ALA A 128 -9.11 -12.97 -9.20
N ILE A 129 -10.37 -12.76 -8.81
CA ILE A 129 -11.46 -12.33 -9.69
C ILE A 129 -11.49 -10.80 -9.61
N MET A 130 -11.25 -10.16 -10.75
CA MET A 130 -11.10 -8.72 -10.88
C MET A 130 -12.13 -8.22 -11.91
N ASP A 131 -13.33 -7.91 -11.42
CA ASP A 131 -14.42 -7.37 -12.25
C ASP A 131 -14.59 -5.88 -11.92
N PRO A 132 -14.31 -4.95 -12.86
CA PRO A 132 -14.45 -3.51 -12.67
C PRO A 132 -15.83 -3.08 -12.18
N THR A 133 -16.88 -3.80 -12.56
CA THR A 133 -18.25 -3.50 -12.11
C THR A 133 -18.45 -3.62 -10.60
N LEU A 134 -17.60 -4.40 -9.91
CA LEU A 134 -17.65 -4.55 -8.45
C LEU A 134 -17.14 -3.30 -7.70
N ALA A 135 -16.40 -2.44 -8.38
CA ALA A 135 -15.91 -1.17 -7.85
C ALA A 135 -16.83 0.03 -8.17
N ALA A 136 -17.83 -0.16 -9.04
CA ALA A 136 -18.68 0.93 -9.57
C ALA A 136 -19.46 1.74 -8.51
N THR A 137 -19.61 1.19 -7.30
CA THR A 137 -20.35 1.85 -6.20
C THR A 137 -19.43 2.42 -5.11
N LEU A 138 -18.12 2.43 -5.34
CA LEU A 138 -17.16 2.96 -4.36
C LEU A 138 -17.36 4.48 -4.19
N PRO A 139 -17.30 4.99 -2.95
CA PRO A 139 -17.26 6.42 -2.71
C PRO A 139 -16.03 7.07 -3.34
N ARG A 140 -16.17 8.29 -3.88
CA ARG A 140 -15.09 9.08 -4.50
C ARG A 140 -13.77 9.04 -3.71
N ARG A 141 -13.86 9.25 -2.38
CA ARG A 141 -12.68 9.26 -1.49
C ARG A 141 -11.95 7.90 -1.49
N GLN A 142 -12.70 6.80 -1.49
CA GLN A 142 -12.06 5.47 -1.51
C GLN A 142 -11.38 5.19 -2.85
N VAL A 143 -11.96 5.63 -3.97
CA VAL A 143 -11.33 5.51 -5.28
C VAL A 143 -10.06 6.36 -5.35
N ALA A 144 -10.11 7.62 -4.88
CA ALA A 144 -8.93 8.49 -4.82
C ALA A 144 -7.81 7.89 -3.95
N CYS A 145 -8.16 7.31 -2.80
CA CYS A 145 -7.21 6.57 -1.97
C CYS A 145 -6.63 5.36 -2.71
N GLY A 146 -7.44 4.61 -3.45
CA GLY A 146 -6.98 3.46 -4.22
C GLY A 146 -5.98 3.85 -5.32
N VAL A 147 -6.32 4.84 -6.14
CA VAL A 147 -5.42 5.37 -7.18
C VAL A 147 -4.10 5.87 -6.56
N THR A 148 -4.19 6.59 -5.45
CA THR A 148 -3.01 7.09 -4.74
C THR A 148 -2.12 5.96 -4.24
N ASP A 149 -2.68 4.91 -3.65
CA ASP A 149 -1.93 3.76 -3.13
C ASP A 149 -1.22 2.98 -4.25
N ILE A 150 -1.90 2.79 -5.40
CA ILE A 150 -1.32 2.20 -6.62
C ILE A 150 -0.10 2.99 -7.10
N LEU A 151 -0.23 4.32 -7.17
CA LEU A 151 0.88 5.20 -7.54
C LEU A 151 2.02 5.09 -6.52
N MET A 152 1.71 5.15 -5.23
CA MET A 152 2.71 5.09 -4.17
C MET A 152 3.49 3.77 -4.16
N HIS A 153 2.83 2.63 -4.34
CA HIS A 153 3.52 1.34 -4.47
C HIS A 153 4.50 1.32 -5.67
N THR A 154 4.07 1.90 -6.81
CA THR A 154 4.93 1.97 -7.99
C THR A 154 6.07 2.98 -7.81
N LEU A 155 5.80 4.16 -7.24
CA LEU A 155 6.80 5.19 -6.94
C LEU A 155 7.88 4.68 -5.99
N GLU A 156 7.49 3.95 -4.93
CA GLU A 156 8.43 3.38 -3.97
C GLU A 156 9.39 2.36 -4.60
N ARG A 157 8.92 1.63 -5.61
CA ARG A 157 9.75 0.69 -6.36
C ARG A 157 10.57 1.39 -7.42
N TYR A 158 10.05 2.45 -8.03
CA TYR A 158 10.74 3.28 -9.01
C TYR A 158 11.90 4.06 -8.38
N PHE A 159 11.68 4.69 -7.23
CA PHE A 159 12.69 5.42 -6.47
C PHE A 159 13.54 4.51 -5.56
N ASN A 160 13.73 3.29 -5.99
CA ASN A 160 14.61 2.32 -5.37
C ASN A 160 15.84 2.15 -6.27
N PRO A 161 17.09 2.12 -5.74
CA PRO A 161 18.28 1.98 -6.57
C PRO A 161 18.27 0.63 -7.32
N ILE A 162 17.91 0.68 -8.59
CA ILE A 162 17.97 -0.44 -9.53
C ILE A 162 19.12 -0.17 -10.47
N GLN A 163 20.09 -1.07 -10.52
CA GLN A 163 21.20 -0.95 -11.46
C GLN A 163 21.00 -1.88 -12.67
N GLY A 164 21.10 -1.31 -13.88
CA GLY A 164 21.15 -2.09 -15.11
C GLY A 164 19.88 -2.83 -15.51
N ASN A 165 18.70 -2.43 -14.95
CA ASN A 165 17.42 -3.04 -15.29
C ASN A 165 16.44 -2.03 -15.90
N GLU A 166 16.75 -1.60 -17.12
CA GLU A 166 15.95 -0.61 -17.85
C GLU A 166 14.51 -1.09 -18.12
N THR A 167 14.32 -2.39 -18.37
CA THR A 167 12.98 -2.95 -18.58
C THR A 167 12.09 -2.74 -17.37
N THR A 168 12.59 -2.99 -16.16
CA THR A 168 11.83 -2.78 -14.91
C THR A 168 11.48 -1.30 -14.71
N MET A 169 12.42 -0.41 -15.01
CA MET A 169 12.17 1.03 -14.91
C MET A 169 11.06 1.48 -15.87
N GLN A 170 11.09 1.06 -17.13
CA GLN A 170 10.08 1.40 -18.13
C GLN A 170 8.73 0.76 -17.82
N LEU A 171 8.69 -0.44 -17.24
CA LEU A 171 7.44 -1.04 -16.73
C LEU A 171 6.81 -0.18 -15.64
N ALA A 172 7.61 0.27 -14.67
CA ALA A 172 7.12 1.15 -13.61
C ALA A 172 6.64 2.50 -14.17
N GLU A 173 7.40 3.12 -15.09
CA GLU A 173 7.00 4.34 -15.79
C GLU A 173 5.67 4.17 -16.56
N SER A 174 5.47 3.01 -17.19
CA SER A 174 4.22 2.71 -17.90
C SER A 174 3.03 2.59 -16.94
N VAL A 175 3.18 1.85 -15.83
CA VAL A 175 2.12 1.72 -14.80
C VAL A 175 1.77 3.09 -14.23
N LEU A 176 2.77 3.94 -13.92
CA LEU A 176 2.52 5.30 -13.43
C LEU A 176 1.74 6.14 -14.44
N ARG A 177 2.14 6.17 -15.71
CA ARG A 177 1.43 6.94 -16.75
C ARG A 177 -0.02 6.49 -16.92
N VAL A 178 -0.27 5.18 -16.97
CA VAL A 178 -1.63 4.64 -17.12
C VAL A 178 -2.49 4.97 -15.92
N ALA A 179 -1.97 4.80 -14.70
CA ALA A 179 -2.68 5.14 -13.47
C ALA A 179 -2.96 6.65 -13.35
N ILE A 180 -2.02 7.51 -13.74
CA ILE A 180 -2.19 8.97 -13.79
C ILE A 180 -3.27 9.37 -14.80
N ALA A 181 -3.26 8.77 -15.98
CA ALA A 181 -4.23 9.10 -17.05
C ALA A 181 -5.66 8.70 -16.69
N ASN A 182 -5.85 7.54 -16.07
CA ASN A 182 -7.18 6.99 -15.75
C ASN A 182 -7.71 7.39 -14.37
N GLY A 183 -6.82 7.78 -13.45
CA GLY A 183 -7.18 8.11 -12.08
C GLY A 183 -8.29 9.16 -11.93
N PRO A 184 -8.22 10.32 -12.59
CA PRO A 184 -9.29 11.34 -12.52
C PRO A 184 -10.64 10.79 -13.03
N ALA A 185 -10.65 10.02 -14.11
CA ALA A 185 -11.88 9.46 -14.66
C ALA A 185 -12.59 8.53 -13.67
N VAL A 186 -11.86 7.59 -13.04
CA VAL A 186 -12.46 6.67 -12.06
C VAL A 186 -12.85 7.37 -10.76
N VAL A 187 -12.13 8.42 -10.36
CA VAL A 187 -12.46 9.23 -9.17
C VAL A 187 -13.76 10.00 -9.38
N ASP A 188 -14.00 10.51 -10.59
CA ASP A 188 -15.23 11.22 -10.95
C ASP A 188 -16.39 10.26 -11.25
N ASN A 189 -16.11 9.11 -11.89
CA ASN A 189 -17.09 8.08 -12.22
C ASN A 189 -16.51 6.67 -12.00
N PRO A 190 -16.67 6.06 -10.82
CA PRO A 190 -16.21 4.69 -10.56
C PRO A 190 -16.85 3.62 -11.48
N GLY A 191 -17.97 3.96 -12.13
CA GLY A 191 -18.66 3.10 -13.08
C GLY A 191 -18.08 3.11 -14.50
N ASP A 192 -17.04 3.92 -14.77
CA ASP A 192 -16.31 3.87 -16.03
C ASP A 192 -15.52 2.56 -16.11
N TYR A 193 -16.06 1.61 -16.87
CA TYR A 193 -15.54 0.24 -16.94
C TYR A 193 -14.11 0.20 -17.48
N ASP A 194 -13.83 0.93 -18.54
CA ASP A 194 -12.53 0.89 -19.23
C ASP A 194 -11.45 1.51 -18.33
N ALA A 195 -11.71 2.70 -17.78
CA ALA A 195 -10.78 3.35 -16.86
C ALA A 195 -10.57 2.52 -15.58
N MET A 196 -11.63 1.93 -14.98
CA MET A 196 -11.53 1.11 -13.79
C MET A 196 -10.80 -0.21 -14.06
N SER A 197 -10.94 -0.78 -15.25
CA SER A 197 -10.19 -1.96 -15.68
C SER A 197 -8.68 -1.68 -15.68
N GLU A 198 -8.26 -0.55 -16.23
CA GLU A 198 -6.86 -0.12 -16.23
C GLU A 198 -6.34 0.12 -14.81
N ILE A 199 -7.12 0.78 -13.96
CA ILE A 199 -6.74 1.01 -12.55
C ILE A 199 -6.62 -0.30 -11.78
N MET A 200 -7.54 -1.26 -11.93
CA MET A 200 -7.44 -2.58 -11.31
C MET A 200 -6.17 -3.32 -11.74
N TRP A 201 -5.86 -3.30 -13.04
CA TRP A 201 -4.67 -3.96 -13.55
C TRP A 201 -3.39 -3.26 -13.08
N CYS A 202 -3.34 -1.92 -13.09
CA CYS A 202 -2.25 -1.15 -12.50
C CYS A 202 -2.04 -1.49 -11.01
N GLY A 203 -3.13 -1.69 -10.25
CA GLY A 203 -3.08 -2.09 -8.85
C GLY A 203 -2.32 -3.38 -8.64
N SER A 204 -2.68 -4.42 -9.38
CA SER A 204 -1.98 -5.71 -9.33
C SER A 204 -0.51 -5.58 -9.74
N LEU A 205 -0.21 -4.88 -10.84
CA LEU A 205 1.17 -4.70 -11.33
C LEU A 205 2.02 -3.87 -10.37
N SER A 206 1.44 -2.90 -9.68
CA SER A 206 2.16 -2.01 -8.74
C SER A 206 2.80 -2.78 -7.58
N HIS A 207 2.21 -3.91 -7.15
CA HIS A 207 2.66 -4.62 -5.95
C HIS A 207 2.98 -6.11 -6.14
N ASN A 208 2.84 -6.68 -7.34
CA ASN A 208 3.17 -8.09 -7.58
C ASN A 208 4.69 -8.39 -7.65
N GLY A 209 5.52 -7.36 -7.63
CA GLY A 209 6.98 -7.42 -7.69
C GLY A 209 7.60 -7.05 -9.03
N LEU A 210 6.84 -6.99 -10.14
CA LEU A 210 7.38 -6.72 -11.48
C LEU A 210 8.01 -5.33 -11.61
N THR A 211 7.39 -4.31 -11.01
CA THR A 211 7.87 -2.92 -11.06
C THR A 211 9.09 -2.64 -10.17
N GLY A 212 9.57 -3.64 -9.42
CA GLY A 212 10.71 -3.53 -8.50
C GLY A 212 11.78 -4.61 -8.69
N LEU A 213 11.74 -5.39 -9.77
CA LEU A 213 12.72 -6.45 -10.02
C LEU A 213 14.14 -5.90 -10.10
N GLY A 214 15.08 -6.54 -9.38
CA GLY A 214 16.47 -6.13 -9.31
C GLY A 214 16.75 -5.00 -8.32
N GLY A 215 15.73 -4.37 -7.74
CA GLY A 215 15.87 -3.36 -6.70
C GLY A 215 16.06 -3.93 -5.30
N ALA A 216 16.39 -3.07 -4.34
CA ALA A 216 16.44 -3.43 -2.93
C ALA A 216 15.03 -3.77 -2.41
N LYS A 217 14.94 -4.76 -1.53
CA LYS A 217 13.69 -5.04 -0.83
C LYS A 217 13.46 -3.98 0.25
N GLY A 218 12.28 -3.39 0.24
CA GLY A 218 11.88 -2.38 1.21
C GLY A 218 11.13 -1.22 0.55
N LEU A 219 10.57 -0.37 1.38
CA LEU A 219 9.83 0.83 1.03
C LEU A 219 10.35 1.98 1.89
N SER A 220 10.19 3.21 1.43
CA SER A 220 10.67 4.42 2.11
C SER A 220 9.52 5.16 2.80
N VAL A 221 8.51 5.60 2.06
CA VAL A 221 7.40 6.43 2.58
C VAL A 221 6.34 5.58 3.29
N HIS A 222 6.09 4.34 2.86
CA HIS A 222 5.13 3.45 3.51
C HIS A 222 5.42 3.25 5.00
N PRO A 223 6.64 2.84 5.42
CA PRO A 223 6.93 2.71 6.85
C PRO A 223 6.88 4.05 7.60
N VAL A 224 7.14 5.19 6.95
CA VAL A 224 7.02 6.53 7.56
C VAL A 224 5.54 6.87 7.78
N SER A 225 4.66 6.55 6.84
CA SER A 225 3.22 6.82 6.92
C SER A 225 2.51 6.05 8.04
N PHE A 226 3.06 4.91 8.46
CA PHE A 226 2.47 4.09 9.53
C PHE A 226 2.34 4.87 10.84
N ALA A 227 3.29 5.76 11.17
CA ALA A 227 3.22 6.58 12.38
C ALA A 227 1.95 7.46 12.45
N LEU A 228 1.52 8.01 11.30
CA LEU A 228 0.28 8.79 11.20
C LEU A 228 -0.96 7.90 11.35
N SER A 229 -0.97 6.72 10.72
CA SER A 229 -2.07 5.78 10.83
C SER A 229 -2.18 5.19 12.24
N GLU A 230 -1.07 4.86 12.89
CA GLU A 230 -1.04 4.32 14.25
C GLU A 230 -1.49 5.34 15.30
N LYS A 231 -1.05 6.59 15.17
CA LYS A 231 -1.32 7.62 16.17
C LYS A 231 -2.69 8.27 16.03
N PHE A 232 -3.16 8.47 14.79
CA PHE A 232 -4.33 9.29 14.48
C PHE A 232 -5.41 8.58 13.67
N ASP A 233 -5.23 7.27 13.42
CA ASP A 233 -6.13 6.47 12.55
C ASP A 233 -6.34 7.09 11.15
N ILE A 234 -5.29 7.73 10.61
CA ILE A 234 -5.30 8.30 9.26
C ILE A 234 -5.40 7.17 8.23
N ILE A 235 -6.23 7.36 7.21
CA ILE A 235 -6.32 6.45 6.07
C ILE A 235 -4.94 6.34 5.40
N HIS A 236 -4.50 5.12 5.15
CA HIS A 236 -3.13 4.82 4.67
C HIS A 236 -2.70 5.67 3.48
N ALA A 237 -3.52 5.73 2.43
CA ALA A 237 -3.21 6.50 1.23
C ALA A 237 -3.13 8.01 1.47
N GLU A 238 -3.93 8.55 2.39
CA GLU A 238 -3.86 9.97 2.79
C GLU A 238 -2.56 10.26 3.54
N ALA A 239 -2.12 9.36 4.41
CA ALA A 239 -0.83 9.51 5.09
C ALA A 239 0.35 9.45 4.09
N LEU A 240 0.25 8.59 3.06
CA LEU A 240 1.26 8.48 2.01
C LEU A 240 1.36 9.77 1.19
N SER A 241 0.25 10.28 0.65
CA SER A 241 0.25 11.49 -0.18
C SER A 241 0.68 12.74 0.60
N ALA A 242 0.35 12.81 1.90
CA ALA A 242 0.77 13.91 2.78
C ALA A 242 2.29 13.97 2.99
N LEU A 243 3.00 12.84 2.84
CA LEU A 243 4.44 12.75 3.15
C LEU A 243 5.32 12.67 1.90
N TRP A 244 4.82 12.15 0.78
CA TRP A 244 5.65 11.78 -0.36
C TRP A 244 6.47 12.95 -0.92
N CYS A 245 5.84 14.12 -1.13
CA CYS A 245 6.53 15.27 -1.71
C CYS A 245 7.63 15.81 -0.79
N SER A 246 7.40 15.83 0.52
CA SER A 246 8.40 16.22 1.52
C SER A 246 9.56 15.24 1.57
N TRP A 247 9.28 13.95 1.54
CA TRP A 247 10.31 12.91 1.41
C TRP A 247 11.12 13.08 0.12
N ALA A 248 10.47 13.30 -1.02
CA ALA A 248 11.13 13.48 -2.32
C ALA A 248 12.09 14.67 -2.32
N ARG A 249 11.66 15.82 -1.80
CA ARG A 249 12.50 17.01 -1.64
C ARG A 249 13.65 16.75 -0.67
N TYR A 250 13.39 16.04 0.44
CA TYR A 250 14.42 15.68 1.41
C TYR A 250 15.53 14.81 0.79
N VAL A 251 15.19 13.74 0.08
CA VAL A 251 16.19 12.82 -0.49
C VAL A 251 17.02 13.48 -1.60
N CYS A 252 16.46 14.45 -2.33
CA CYS A 252 17.21 15.28 -3.26
C CYS A 252 18.15 16.27 -2.53
N LYS A 253 17.69 16.87 -1.43
CA LYS A 253 18.48 17.81 -0.61
C LYS A 253 19.73 17.14 -0.02
N VAL A 254 19.58 15.94 0.54
CA VAL A 254 20.69 15.23 1.22
C VAL A 254 21.64 14.53 0.26
N ASN A 255 21.18 14.19 -0.92
CA ASN A 255 22.02 13.63 -1.99
C ASN A 255 21.56 14.14 -3.37
N PRO A 256 22.18 15.21 -3.92
CA PRO A 256 21.82 15.77 -5.22
C PRO A 256 21.92 14.80 -6.41
N GLU A 257 22.67 13.70 -6.28
CA GLU A 257 22.70 12.67 -7.34
C GLU A 257 21.32 12.00 -7.53
N ASN A 258 20.48 11.99 -6.51
CA ASN A 258 19.12 11.49 -6.62
C ASN A 258 18.28 12.32 -7.60
N GLU A 259 18.57 13.61 -7.79
CA GLU A 259 17.86 14.48 -8.74
C GLU A 259 17.85 13.92 -10.17
N LYS A 260 18.86 13.14 -10.55
CA LYS A 260 18.92 12.50 -11.88
C LYS A 260 17.75 11.53 -12.07
N LEU A 261 17.38 10.77 -11.01
CA LEU A 261 16.26 9.85 -11.05
C LEU A 261 14.92 10.60 -11.06
N PHE A 262 14.79 11.67 -10.26
CA PHE A 262 13.60 12.53 -10.27
C PHE A 262 13.44 13.30 -11.58
N ALA A 263 14.54 13.74 -12.22
CA ALA A 263 14.48 14.35 -13.55
C ALA A 263 14.07 13.34 -14.65
N ARG A 264 14.53 12.07 -14.55
CA ARG A 264 14.02 11.00 -15.40
C ARG A 264 12.52 10.79 -15.20
N PHE A 265 12.06 10.69 -13.95
CA PHE A 265 10.65 10.58 -13.60
C PHE A 265 9.82 11.71 -14.20
N ALA A 266 10.28 12.97 -14.06
CA ALA A 266 9.60 14.12 -14.63
C ALA A 266 9.44 14.01 -16.16
N ARG A 267 10.48 13.57 -16.85
CA ARG A 267 10.47 13.44 -18.31
C ARG A 267 9.66 12.24 -18.80
N SER A 268 9.84 11.07 -18.14
CA SER A 268 9.25 9.81 -18.60
C SER A 268 7.80 9.61 -18.15
N VAL A 269 7.38 10.21 -17.03
CA VAL A 269 6.04 10.02 -16.45
C VAL A 269 5.15 11.24 -16.65
N TRP A 270 5.72 12.45 -16.52
CA TRP A 270 4.98 13.72 -16.61
C TRP A 270 5.16 14.46 -17.93
N ASP A 271 5.95 13.92 -18.89
CA ASP A 271 6.26 14.55 -20.17
C ASP A 271 6.87 15.97 -20.04
N ILE A 272 7.60 16.22 -18.95
CA ILE A 272 8.22 17.53 -18.67
C ILE A 272 9.53 17.63 -19.45
N ALA A 273 9.56 18.50 -20.47
CA ALA A 273 10.71 18.70 -21.36
C ALA A 273 11.73 19.72 -20.82
N GLU A 274 12.05 19.67 -19.51
CA GLU A 274 13.07 20.55 -18.88
C GLU A 274 14.46 19.88 -18.99
N PRO A 275 15.46 20.53 -19.63
CA PRO A 275 16.80 19.98 -19.79
C PRO A 275 17.64 20.02 -18.50
N ASP A 276 17.45 21.03 -17.66
CA ASP A 276 18.16 21.16 -16.39
C ASP A 276 17.67 20.09 -15.40
N ILE A 277 18.61 19.35 -14.81
CA ILE A 277 18.30 18.22 -13.93
C ILE A 277 17.58 18.69 -12.67
N HIS A 278 18.07 19.74 -12.02
CA HIS A 278 17.49 20.26 -10.78
C HIS A 278 16.07 20.79 -11.01
N LYS A 279 15.86 21.56 -12.07
CA LYS A 279 14.53 22.08 -12.43
C LYS A 279 13.58 20.97 -12.81
N ALA A 280 14.03 19.99 -13.61
CA ALA A 280 13.21 18.84 -13.99
C ALA A 280 12.79 18.02 -12.77
N ALA A 281 13.72 17.73 -11.85
CA ALA A 281 13.43 16.99 -10.62
C ALA A 281 12.35 17.70 -9.79
N ASN A 282 12.49 19.00 -9.55
CA ASN A 282 11.49 19.77 -8.80
C ASN A 282 10.14 19.82 -9.54
N ALA A 283 10.14 20.05 -10.85
CA ALA A 283 8.91 20.07 -11.64
C ALA A 283 8.16 18.72 -11.60
N GLY A 284 8.86 17.58 -11.58
CA GLY A 284 8.23 16.27 -11.43
C GLY A 284 7.60 16.06 -10.04
N ILE A 285 8.25 16.54 -8.97
CA ILE A 285 7.70 16.52 -7.62
C ILE A 285 6.47 17.43 -7.53
N ASP A 286 6.54 18.63 -8.08
CA ASP A 286 5.43 19.61 -8.07
C ASP A 286 4.23 19.09 -8.89
N ALA A 287 4.47 18.45 -10.04
CA ALA A 287 3.43 17.80 -10.84
C ALA A 287 2.71 16.68 -10.05
N SER A 288 3.46 15.89 -9.30
CA SER A 288 2.88 14.84 -8.45
C SER A 288 2.04 15.43 -7.31
N GLU A 289 2.51 16.52 -6.69
CA GLU A 289 1.77 17.25 -5.65
C GLU A 289 0.45 17.80 -6.21
N ALA A 290 0.51 18.45 -7.39
CA ALA A 290 -0.66 18.98 -8.07
C ALA A 290 -1.66 17.88 -8.43
N TYR A 291 -1.16 16.72 -8.87
CA TYR A 291 -2.00 15.57 -9.19
C TYR A 291 -2.72 15.03 -7.95
N PHE A 292 -2.02 14.78 -6.83
CA PHE A 292 -2.69 14.34 -5.60
C PHE A 292 -3.75 15.33 -5.13
N LYS A 293 -3.46 16.65 -5.18
CA LYS A 293 -4.45 17.71 -4.90
C LYS A 293 -5.67 17.60 -5.83
N SER A 294 -5.49 17.33 -7.12
CA SER A 294 -6.58 17.21 -8.09
C SER A 294 -7.52 16.03 -7.80
N LEU A 295 -7.00 14.96 -7.21
CA LEU A 295 -7.80 13.83 -6.73
C LEU A 295 -8.53 14.12 -5.40
N GLY A 296 -8.22 15.26 -4.76
CA GLY A 296 -8.72 15.61 -3.43
C GLY A 296 -7.92 14.97 -2.29
N MET A 297 -6.70 14.52 -2.57
CA MET A 297 -5.83 13.92 -1.55
C MET A 297 -5.01 14.98 -0.82
N PRO A 298 -4.77 14.81 0.50
CA PRO A 298 -3.93 15.71 1.28
C PRO A 298 -2.47 15.58 0.85
N VAL A 299 -1.73 16.69 0.84
CA VAL A 299 -0.31 16.75 0.47
C VAL A 299 0.57 17.31 1.59
N SER A 300 0.00 17.47 2.77
CA SER A 300 0.71 17.86 3.98
C SER A 300 0.00 17.30 5.21
N ILE A 301 0.68 17.26 6.36
CA ILE A 301 0.10 16.81 7.63
C ILE A 301 -1.02 17.75 8.09
N GLY A 302 -0.87 19.06 7.87
CA GLY A 302 -1.91 20.02 8.23
C GLY A 302 -3.21 19.87 7.44
N ALA A 303 -3.18 19.21 6.26
CA ALA A 303 -4.37 18.87 5.48
C ALA A 303 -5.05 17.56 5.95
N LEU A 304 -4.44 16.80 6.84
CA LEU A 304 -5.03 15.61 7.45
C LEU A 304 -5.97 15.98 8.61
N SER A 305 -6.81 15.06 9.04
CA SER A 305 -7.73 15.27 10.16
C SER A 305 -7.04 15.55 11.50
N CYS A 306 -5.76 15.17 11.65
CA CYS A 306 -4.97 15.48 12.83
C CYS A 306 -4.43 16.92 12.87
N GLY A 307 -4.45 17.65 11.74
CA GLY A 307 -3.93 19.01 11.62
C GLY A 307 -2.41 19.13 11.83
N VAL A 308 -1.93 20.36 11.85
CA VAL A 308 -0.51 20.69 12.12
C VAL A 308 -0.12 20.23 13.52
N GLN A 309 1.01 19.58 13.63
CA GLN A 309 1.55 19.04 14.88
C GLN A 309 2.53 20.03 15.53
N ASP A 310 2.59 20.07 16.85
CA ASP A 310 3.65 20.78 17.57
C ASP A 310 4.99 20.01 17.53
N ALA A 311 6.06 20.60 18.03
CA ALA A 311 7.39 19.99 18.04
C ALA A 311 7.41 18.62 18.74
N SER A 312 6.62 18.45 19.82
CA SER A 312 6.49 17.19 20.54
C SER A 312 5.77 16.14 19.71
N GLY A 313 4.73 16.54 18.96
CA GLY A 313 3.99 15.69 18.05
C GLY A 313 4.85 15.16 16.89
N VAL A 314 5.67 16.03 16.31
CA VAL A 314 6.64 15.67 15.25
C VAL A 314 7.69 14.70 15.78
N GLU A 315 8.25 14.97 16.97
CA GLU A 315 9.22 14.09 17.63
C GLU A 315 8.64 12.69 17.90
N ASP A 316 7.41 12.60 18.40
CA ASP A 316 6.74 11.31 18.63
C ASP A 316 6.53 10.53 17.31
N LEU A 317 6.16 11.21 16.23
CA LEU A 317 6.05 10.56 14.90
C LEU A 317 7.40 9.98 14.44
N ALA A 318 8.48 10.73 14.55
CA ALA A 318 9.82 10.27 14.20
C ALA A 318 10.29 9.10 15.09
N ALA A 319 9.99 9.17 16.40
CA ALA A 319 10.31 8.13 17.36
C ALA A 319 9.60 6.81 17.06
N ARG A 320 8.32 6.84 16.66
CA ARG A 320 7.55 5.66 16.25
C ARG A 320 8.17 4.95 15.06
N VAL A 321 8.50 5.68 13.99
CA VAL A 321 9.12 5.10 12.78
C VAL A 321 10.50 4.52 13.07
N SER A 322 11.31 5.25 13.82
CA SER A 322 12.70 4.88 14.12
C SER A 322 12.84 3.89 15.29
N TYR A 323 11.73 3.50 15.92
CA TYR A 323 11.73 2.73 17.18
C TYR A 323 12.69 3.36 18.19
N HIS A 324 12.46 4.65 18.47
CA HIS A 324 13.29 5.47 19.36
C HIS A 324 14.78 5.47 18.96
N GLY A 325 15.05 5.59 17.65
CA GLY A 325 16.41 5.69 17.10
C GLY A 325 17.12 4.36 16.85
N THR A 326 16.48 3.21 17.11
CA THR A 326 17.10 1.88 16.91
C THR A 326 16.90 1.32 15.50
N ARG A 327 16.00 1.91 14.70
CA ARG A 327 15.66 1.47 13.33
C ARG A 327 15.95 2.57 12.33
N ARG A 328 16.44 2.17 11.15
CA ARG A 328 16.50 3.01 9.94
C ARG A 328 15.54 2.47 8.89
N VAL A 329 14.97 3.34 8.07
CA VAL A 329 14.05 2.98 6.98
C VAL A 329 14.49 3.65 5.68
N GLY A 330 13.94 3.16 4.55
CA GLY A 330 14.21 3.73 3.23
C GLY A 330 15.31 3.00 2.45
N THR A 331 15.13 2.95 1.14
CA THR A 331 16.00 2.25 0.18
C THR A 331 16.87 3.20 -0.62
N LEU A 332 16.32 4.34 -1.07
CA LEU A 332 17.08 5.36 -1.81
C LEU A 332 18.04 6.12 -0.89
N VAL A 333 17.57 6.49 0.29
CA VAL A 333 18.36 7.09 1.38
C VAL A 333 17.96 6.37 2.66
N SER A 334 18.96 5.97 3.44
CA SER A 334 18.74 5.35 4.75
C SER A 334 18.41 6.43 5.79
N LEU A 335 17.13 6.52 6.16
CA LEU A 335 16.59 7.53 7.05
C LEU A 335 16.76 7.10 8.52
N ASP A 336 17.48 7.88 9.30
CA ASP A 336 17.54 7.75 10.75
C ASP A 336 16.49 8.66 11.43
N HIS A 337 16.56 8.74 12.75
CA HIS A 337 15.62 9.52 13.55
C HIS A 337 15.57 11.00 13.14
N GLU A 338 16.75 11.64 12.97
CA GLU A 338 16.84 13.05 12.58
C GLU A 338 16.30 13.30 11.16
N ALA A 339 16.61 12.42 10.23
CA ALA A 339 16.07 12.46 8.86
C ALA A 339 14.54 12.36 8.85
N LEU A 340 14.00 11.45 9.67
CA LEU A 340 12.55 11.27 9.81
C LEU A 340 11.89 12.51 10.43
N ARG A 341 12.49 13.08 11.48
CA ARG A 341 12.00 14.31 12.10
C ARG A 341 11.95 15.45 11.08
N GLU A 342 13.02 15.65 10.31
CA GLU A 342 13.07 16.69 9.28
C GLU A 342 12.01 16.49 8.19
N ILE A 343 11.78 15.25 7.73
CA ILE A 343 10.72 14.94 6.75
C ILE A 343 9.33 15.28 7.32
N PHE A 344 9.06 14.91 8.58
CA PHE A 344 7.80 15.27 9.22
C PHE A 344 7.65 16.79 9.40
N GLU A 345 8.71 17.52 9.75
CA GLU A 345 8.71 18.99 9.82
C GLU A 345 8.39 19.60 8.46
N MET A 346 9.03 19.11 7.38
CA MET A 346 8.77 19.57 6.01
C MET A 346 7.33 19.31 5.56
N ALA A 347 6.70 18.25 6.03
CA ALA A 347 5.32 17.91 5.70
C ALA A 347 4.28 18.62 6.62
N ASN A 348 4.72 19.28 7.68
CA ASN A 348 3.86 19.78 8.77
C ASN A 348 3.39 21.23 8.53
N HIS A 349 2.67 21.48 7.43
CA HIS A 349 2.12 22.79 7.05
C HIS A 349 0.69 22.69 6.57
#